data_c15102d264d956da8c7fbf2d749b0b17
#
_entry.id   c15102d264d956da8c7fbf2d749b0b17
#
_cell.length_a   1.000
_cell.length_b   1.000
_cell.length_c   1.000
_cell.angle_alpha   90.00
_cell.angle_beta   90.00
_cell.angle_gamma   90.00
#
_symmetry.space_group_name_H-M   'P 1'
#
loop_
_entity.id
_entity.type
_entity.pdbx_description
1 polymer ?
#
loop_
_entity_poly.entity_id
_entity_poly.type
_entity_poly.pdbx_seq_one_letter_code
_entity_poly.pdbx_strand_id
1 'polypeptide(L)'
;GPAGTGKTYLAMAMAITAFKNEEVGRIILTRPAIEAGEKLGFLPGDLQSKVDPYLRPLYDALYQIMGAESYLHNSEKGLIEVAPLAYMRGRTLDNAYIILDEAQNTTPAQMKMFLTRIGFGSKVIITGDQTQKDLPGGAVSGLDTALKVLKRIDDIGFCYLTSSDVVRHPLVQKIVQAYDCLLYTSPSPRDVEESR
;
A
#
# COMPACT_ATOMS: atom_id res chain seq x y z
N GLY A 1 9.27 3.80 1.25
CA GLY A 1 10.52 3.08 0.93
C GLY A 1 10.38 2.18 -0.28
N PRO A 2 11.50 1.71 -0.88
CA PRO A 2 11.49 0.89 -2.09
C PRO A 2 10.73 -0.42 -1.97
N ALA A 3 10.39 -1.04 -3.10
CA ALA A 3 9.80 -2.37 -3.13
C ALA A 3 10.76 -3.41 -2.52
N GLY A 4 10.23 -4.41 -1.81
CA GLY A 4 11.02 -5.47 -1.18
C GLY A 4 11.64 -5.10 0.17
N THR A 5 11.32 -3.94 0.76
CA THR A 5 11.75 -3.57 2.12
C THR A 5 10.82 -4.09 3.23
N GLY A 6 9.80 -4.88 2.88
CA GLY A 6 8.88 -5.49 3.85
C GLY A 6 7.87 -4.55 4.49
N LYS A 7 7.64 -3.34 3.93
CA LYS A 7 6.73 -2.32 4.49
C LYS A 7 5.38 -2.88 4.93
N THR A 8 4.70 -3.51 3.99
CA THR A 8 3.36 -4.07 4.19
C THR A 8 3.38 -5.17 5.24
N TYR A 9 4.39 -6.05 5.19
CA TYR A 9 4.56 -7.14 6.14
C TYR A 9 4.81 -6.63 7.56
N LEU A 10 5.69 -5.66 7.72
CA LEU A 10 5.98 -5.04 9.03
C LEU A 10 4.74 -4.33 9.60
N ALA A 11 4.03 -3.57 8.77
CA ALA A 11 2.79 -2.91 9.18
C ALA A 11 1.74 -3.92 9.68
N MET A 12 1.58 -5.04 8.97
CA MET A 12 0.67 -6.11 9.37
C MET A 12 1.11 -6.83 10.64
N ALA A 13 2.41 -7.11 10.79
CA ALA A 13 2.92 -7.74 12.00
C ALA A 13 2.65 -6.87 13.24
N MET A 14 2.83 -5.56 13.12
CA MET A 14 2.50 -4.61 14.19
C MET A 14 1.00 -4.59 14.50
N ALA A 15 0.14 -4.56 13.47
CA ALA A 15 -1.31 -4.57 13.66
C ALA A 15 -1.81 -5.85 14.31
N ILE A 16 -1.31 -7.01 13.87
CA ILE A 16 -1.67 -8.31 14.45
C ILE A 16 -1.19 -8.43 15.90
N THR A 17 -0.01 -7.91 16.20
CA THR A 17 0.50 -7.89 17.57
C THR A 17 -0.37 -7.02 18.47
N ALA A 18 -0.71 -5.80 18.03
CA ALA A 18 -1.59 -4.92 18.80
C ALA A 18 -3.00 -5.51 18.99
N PHE A 19 -3.52 -6.19 17.97
CA PHE A 19 -4.81 -6.88 18.06
C PHE A 19 -4.78 -8.06 19.04
N LYS A 20 -3.72 -8.89 19.00
CA LYS A 20 -3.53 -10.00 19.96
C LYS A 20 -3.34 -9.53 21.39
N ASN A 21 -2.75 -8.36 21.58
CA ASN A 21 -2.57 -7.73 22.89
C ASN A 21 -3.80 -6.94 23.36
N GLU A 22 -4.91 -6.99 22.61
CA GLU A 22 -6.15 -6.26 22.91
C GLU A 22 -5.98 -4.73 22.99
N GLU A 23 -4.91 -4.18 22.36
CA GLU A 23 -4.70 -2.74 22.27
C GLU A 23 -5.68 -2.07 21.31
N VAL A 24 -6.24 -2.83 20.37
CA VAL A 24 -7.27 -2.44 19.42
C VAL A 24 -8.26 -3.58 19.23
N GLY A 25 -9.52 -3.24 18.95
CA GLY A 25 -10.59 -4.22 18.79
C GLY A 25 -10.71 -4.83 17.40
N ARG A 26 -10.06 -4.23 16.39
CA ARG A 26 -10.15 -4.71 15.00
C ARG A 26 -8.97 -4.25 14.16
N ILE A 27 -8.78 -4.92 13.03
CA ILE A 27 -7.79 -4.57 12.01
C ILE A 27 -8.52 -4.21 10.71
N ILE A 28 -8.16 -3.09 10.11
CA ILE A 28 -8.70 -2.64 8.82
C ILE A 28 -7.54 -2.44 7.85
N LEU A 29 -7.54 -3.22 6.76
CA LEU A 29 -6.54 -3.13 5.70
C LEU A 29 -7.21 -2.53 4.47
N THR A 30 -6.60 -1.50 3.92
CA THR A 30 -7.12 -0.85 2.73
C THR A 30 -6.01 -0.52 1.74
N ARG A 31 -6.37 -0.51 0.48
CA ARG A 31 -5.48 -0.19 -0.64
C ARG A 31 -6.27 0.61 -1.67
N PRO A 32 -5.68 1.63 -2.32
CA PRO A 32 -6.31 2.26 -3.47
C PRO A 32 -6.47 1.24 -4.58
N ALA A 33 -7.65 1.13 -5.14
CA ALA A 33 -7.86 0.39 -6.38
C ALA A 33 -7.41 1.29 -7.53
N ILE A 34 -6.33 0.89 -8.23
CA ILE A 34 -5.85 1.59 -9.40
C ILE A 34 -6.26 0.79 -10.61
N GLU A 35 -6.84 1.47 -11.58
CA GLU A 35 -6.99 0.94 -12.91
C GLU A 35 -5.63 1.01 -13.62
N ALA A 36 -4.80 -0.02 -13.46
CA ALA A 36 -3.56 -0.16 -14.21
C ALA A 36 -3.88 -0.40 -15.68
N GLY A 37 -4.14 0.68 -16.44
CA GLY A 37 -4.36 0.63 -17.89
C GLY A 37 -5.66 -0.03 -18.36
N GLU A 38 -6.31 -0.84 -17.55
CA GLU A 38 -7.61 -1.45 -17.82
C GLU A 38 -8.67 -0.82 -16.93
N LYS A 39 -9.64 -0.15 -17.52
CA LYS A 39 -10.77 0.39 -16.77
C LYS A 39 -11.51 -0.77 -16.09
N LEU A 40 -11.71 -0.69 -14.78
CA LEU A 40 -12.50 -1.68 -14.00
C LEU A 40 -13.83 -2.06 -14.67
N GLY A 41 -14.36 -1.20 -15.53
CA GLY A 41 -15.55 -1.46 -16.33
C GLY A 41 -15.43 -2.57 -17.39
N PHE A 42 -14.24 -2.94 -17.83
CA PHE A 42 -14.03 -3.96 -18.87
C PHE A 42 -13.81 -5.38 -18.34
N LEU A 43 -13.56 -5.56 -17.05
CA LEU A 43 -13.45 -6.89 -16.47
C LEU A 43 -14.84 -7.51 -16.26
N PRO A 44 -15.07 -8.76 -16.68
CA PRO A 44 -16.33 -9.47 -16.37
C PRO A 44 -16.42 -9.76 -14.86
N GLY A 45 -17.60 -9.63 -14.29
CA GLY A 45 -17.86 -9.91 -12.87
C GLY A 45 -18.45 -8.72 -12.11
N ASP A 46 -18.82 -8.96 -10.87
CA ASP A 46 -19.26 -7.93 -9.94
C ASP A 46 -18.08 -7.06 -9.47
N LEU A 47 -18.39 -5.95 -8.80
CA LEU A 47 -17.37 -5.00 -8.34
C LEU A 47 -16.35 -5.66 -7.39
N GLN A 48 -16.78 -6.62 -6.60
CA GLN A 48 -15.95 -7.30 -5.61
C GLN A 48 -14.92 -8.21 -6.28
N SER A 49 -15.33 -9.01 -7.27
CA SER A 49 -14.43 -9.87 -8.05
C SER A 49 -13.39 -9.07 -8.85
N LYS A 50 -13.71 -7.83 -9.24
CA LYS A 50 -12.77 -6.93 -9.95
C LYS A 50 -11.71 -6.32 -9.03
N VAL A 51 -12.03 -6.13 -7.77
CA VAL A 51 -11.13 -5.53 -6.77
C VAL A 51 -10.26 -6.56 -6.05
N ASP A 52 -10.72 -7.79 -5.95
CA ASP A 52 -10.03 -8.90 -5.27
C ASP A 52 -8.55 -9.07 -5.70
N PRO A 53 -8.17 -9.00 -6.98
CA PRO A 53 -6.77 -9.13 -7.39
C PRO A 53 -5.85 -8.08 -6.74
N TYR A 54 -6.34 -6.87 -6.53
CA TYR A 54 -5.57 -5.78 -5.91
C TYR A 54 -5.39 -5.98 -4.40
N LEU A 55 -6.31 -6.68 -3.77
CA LEU A 55 -6.28 -6.97 -2.34
C LEU A 55 -5.55 -8.28 -2.02
N ARG A 56 -5.30 -9.14 -3.02
CA ARG A 56 -4.66 -10.45 -2.86
C ARG A 56 -3.37 -10.42 -2.05
N PRO A 57 -2.42 -9.50 -2.29
CA PRO A 57 -1.19 -9.43 -1.49
C PRO A 57 -1.44 -9.17 0.00
N LEU A 58 -2.54 -8.51 0.35
CA LEU A 58 -2.93 -8.28 1.74
C LEU A 58 -3.43 -9.56 2.39
N TYR A 59 -4.25 -10.34 1.69
CA TYR A 59 -4.71 -11.66 2.16
C TYR A 59 -3.54 -12.63 2.35
N ASP A 60 -2.62 -12.68 1.37
CA ASP A 60 -1.46 -13.56 1.43
C ASP A 60 -0.58 -13.26 2.65
N ALA A 61 -0.34 -11.97 2.94
CA ALA A 61 0.41 -11.56 4.11
C ALA A 61 -0.33 -11.87 5.44
N LEU A 62 -1.65 -11.67 5.48
CA LEU A 62 -2.47 -12.06 6.64
C LEU A 62 -2.39 -13.56 6.91
N TYR A 63 -2.55 -14.38 5.87
CA TYR A 63 -2.44 -15.85 5.99
C TYR A 63 -1.06 -16.27 6.46
N GLN A 64 0.00 -15.64 5.96
CA GLN A 64 1.36 -15.97 6.35
C GLN A 64 1.65 -15.63 7.81
N ILE A 65 1.17 -14.49 8.31
CA ILE A 65 1.50 -14.02 9.66
C ILE A 65 0.55 -14.59 10.72
N MET A 66 -0.73 -14.67 10.44
CA MET A 66 -1.78 -15.04 11.40
C MET A 66 -2.18 -16.50 11.30
N GLY A 67 -2.02 -17.11 10.14
CA GLY A 67 -2.57 -18.42 9.78
C GLY A 67 -3.98 -18.30 9.21
N ALA A 68 -4.32 -19.19 8.27
CA ALA A 68 -5.59 -19.13 7.52
C ALA A 68 -6.81 -19.29 8.44
N GLU A 69 -6.76 -20.23 9.39
CA GLU A 69 -7.87 -20.52 10.32
C GLU A 69 -8.16 -19.31 11.22
N SER A 70 -7.13 -18.71 11.81
CA SER A 70 -7.27 -17.53 12.67
C SER A 70 -7.80 -16.32 11.90
N TYR A 71 -7.32 -16.14 10.66
CA TYR A 71 -7.83 -15.09 9.79
C TYR A 71 -9.32 -15.28 9.49
N LEU A 72 -9.73 -16.46 9.02
CA LEU A 72 -11.11 -16.75 8.66
C LEU A 72 -12.05 -16.51 9.85
N HIS A 73 -11.70 -17.05 11.02
CA HIS A 73 -12.49 -16.86 12.23
C HIS A 73 -12.67 -15.38 12.62
N ASN A 74 -11.62 -14.58 12.57
CA ASN A 74 -11.71 -13.16 12.92
C ASN A 74 -12.38 -12.33 11.81
N SER A 75 -12.23 -12.71 10.55
CA SER A 75 -12.90 -12.06 9.43
C SER A 75 -14.41 -12.30 9.46
N GLU A 76 -14.86 -13.52 9.74
CA GLU A 76 -16.29 -13.85 9.90
C GLU A 76 -16.94 -13.06 11.05
N LYS A 77 -16.19 -12.76 12.10
CA LYS A 77 -16.62 -11.90 13.20
C LYS A 77 -16.57 -10.41 12.90
N GLY A 78 -16.09 -10.01 11.72
CA GLY A 78 -15.90 -8.62 11.36
C GLY A 78 -14.77 -7.90 12.11
N LEU A 79 -13.87 -8.66 12.76
CA LEU A 79 -12.73 -8.11 13.49
C LEU A 79 -11.52 -7.84 12.59
N ILE A 80 -11.48 -8.48 11.41
CA ILE A 80 -10.49 -8.20 10.37
C ILE A 80 -11.23 -7.90 9.07
N GLU A 81 -10.99 -6.72 8.54
CA GLU A 81 -11.59 -6.22 7.31
C GLU A 81 -10.50 -5.91 6.28
N VAL A 82 -10.65 -6.42 5.06
CA VAL A 82 -9.82 -6.04 3.91
C VAL A 82 -10.75 -5.46 2.85
N ALA A 83 -10.56 -4.18 2.53
CA ALA A 83 -11.47 -3.48 1.65
C ALA A 83 -10.76 -2.39 0.81
N PRO A 84 -11.28 -2.05 -0.38
CA PRO A 84 -10.78 -0.93 -1.16
C PRO A 84 -10.90 0.40 -0.39
N LEU A 85 -9.98 1.32 -0.64
CA LEU A 85 -9.97 2.64 0.00
C LEU A 85 -11.29 3.40 -0.14
N ALA A 86 -11.99 3.24 -1.27
CA ALA A 86 -13.28 3.89 -1.51
C ALA A 86 -14.35 3.52 -0.47
N TYR A 87 -14.26 2.32 0.13
CA TYR A 87 -15.21 1.83 1.14
C TYR A 87 -15.02 2.48 2.52
N MET A 88 -13.95 3.25 2.70
CA MET A 88 -13.72 4.00 3.94
C MET A 88 -14.51 5.31 3.98
N ARG A 89 -15.06 5.76 2.85
CA ARG A 89 -15.80 7.02 2.77
C ARG A 89 -17.03 7.01 3.67
N GLY A 90 -17.22 8.09 4.44
CA GLY A 90 -18.39 8.28 5.32
C GLY A 90 -18.36 7.46 6.61
N ARG A 91 -17.27 6.74 6.87
CA ARG A 91 -17.09 5.93 8.08
C ARG A 91 -16.27 6.70 9.13
N THR A 92 -16.43 6.32 10.39
CA THR A 92 -15.51 6.64 11.49
C THR A 92 -14.91 5.31 11.96
N LEU A 93 -13.59 5.24 11.99
CA LEU A 93 -12.85 4.00 12.26
C LEU A 93 -12.29 4.06 13.67
N ASP A 94 -13.14 3.74 14.67
CA ASP A 94 -12.78 3.72 16.07
C ASP A 94 -12.18 2.39 16.50
N ASN A 95 -11.31 2.42 17.51
CA ASN A 95 -10.72 1.25 18.17
C ASN A 95 -10.15 0.22 17.17
N ALA A 96 -9.43 0.72 16.18
CA ALA A 96 -8.93 -0.08 15.06
C ALA A 96 -7.45 0.16 14.81
N TYR A 97 -6.75 -0.88 14.36
CA TYR A 97 -5.47 -0.73 13.68
C TYR A 97 -5.71 -0.66 12.17
N ILE A 98 -5.42 0.48 11.58
CA ILE A 98 -5.78 0.78 10.20
C ILE A 98 -4.49 0.85 9.37
N ILE A 99 -4.44 0.10 8.27
CA ILE A 99 -3.31 0.12 7.33
C ILE A 99 -3.80 0.58 5.97
N LEU A 100 -3.23 1.66 5.46
CA LEU A 100 -3.34 2.08 4.07
C LEU A 100 -2.06 1.68 3.33
N ASP A 101 -2.14 0.68 2.49
CA ASP A 101 -1.02 0.19 1.70
C ASP A 101 -1.03 0.79 0.28
N GLU A 102 0.15 0.89 -0.36
CA GLU A 102 0.35 1.50 -1.69
C GLU A 102 -0.19 2.94 -1.80
N ALA A 103 0.01 3.72 -0.73
CA ALA A 103 -0.56 5.05 -0.59
C ALA A 103 -0.04 6.08 -1.61
N GLN A 104 1.11 5.83 -2.29
CA GLN A 104 1.60 6.68 -3.39
C GLN A 104 0.59 6.75 -4.53
N ASN A 105 -0.29 5.78 -4.62
CA ASN A 105 -1.31 5.65 -5.66
C ASN A 105 -2.66 6.27 -5.26
N THR A 106 -2.70 7.02 -4.18
CA THR A 106 -3.86 7.85 -3.82
C THR A 106 -3.75 9.24 -4.44
N THR A 107 -4.89 9.86 -4.73
CA THR A 107 -4.95 11.31 -4.97
C THR A 107 -4.90 12.07 -3.63
N PRO A 108 -4.58 13.39 -3.62
CA PRO A 108 -4.64 14.20 -2.40
C PRO A 108 -6.03 14.20 -1.73
N ALA A 109 -7.09 14.16 -2.53
CA ALA A 109 -8.47 14.09 -2.03
C ALA A 109 -8.77 12.74 -1.35
N GLN A 110 -8.31 11.63 -1.91
CA GLN A 110 -8.43 10.29 -1.32
C GLN A 110 -7.63 10.18 -0.02
N MET A 111 -6.39 10.68 0.00
CA MET A 111 -5.56 10.70 1.20
C MET A 111 -6.22 11.53 2.32
N LYS A 112 -6.70 12.72 2.02
CA LYS A 112 -7.43 13.55 2.99
C LYS A 112 -8.69 12.85 3.48
N MET A 113 -9.47 12.25 2.57
CA MET A 113 -10.65 11.47 2.92
C MET A 113 -10.31 10.37 3.90
N PHE A 114 -9.26 9.59 3.66
CA PHE A 114 -8.83 8.51 4.54
C PHE A 114 -8.39 9.01 5.91
N LEU A 115 -7.49 9.98 5.96
CA LEU A 115 -6.95 10.53 7.21
C LEU A 115 -8.04 11.11 8.13
N THR A 116 -9.12 11.63 7.56
CA THR A 116 -10.27 12.13 8.32
C THR A 116 -11.25 11.06 8.78
N ARG A 117 -10.96 9.78 8.56
CA ARG A 117 -11.74 8.62 9.06
C ARG A 117 -11.23 8.06 10.38
N ILE A 118 -10.04 8.48 10.78
CA ILE A 118 -9.41 8.01 12.01
C ILE A 118 -10.27 8.39 13.21
N GLY A 119 -10.71 7.40 13.96
CA GLY A 119 -11.54 7.56 15.16
C GLY A 119 -10.74 7.37 16.44
N PHE A 120 -11.42 7.47 17.57
CA PHE A 120 -10.80 7.34 18.88
C PHE A 120 -10.25 5.94 19.12
N GLY A 121 -9.10 5.87 19.81
CA GLY A 121 -8.45 4.61 20.16
C GLY A 121 -7.83 3.87 18.95
N SER A 122 -7.75 4.51 17.79
CA SER A 122 -7.20 3.89 16.59
C SER A 122 -5.74 4.25 16.38
N LYS A 123 -5.01 3.29 15.78
CA LYS A 123 -3.63 3.45 15.30
C LYS A 123 -3.62 3.32 13.78
N VAL A 124 -2.80 4.11 13.11
CA VAL A 124 -2.74 4.12 11.64
C VAL A 124 -1.31 3.95 11.15
N ILE A 125 -1.12 3.07 10.18
CA ILE A 125 0.11 2.99 9.39
C ILE A 125 -0.23 3.23 7.93
N ILE A 126 0.55 4.09 7.29
CA ILE A 126 0.49 4.34 5.86
C ILE A 126 1.79 3.88 5.23
N THR A 127 1.71 2.93 4.31
CA THR A 127 2.87 2.44 3.58
C THR A 127 2.83 2.92 2.14
N GLY A 128 4.02 3.11 1.54
CA GLY A 128 4.09 3.53 0.15
C GLY A 128 5.53 3.62 -0.38
N ASP A 129 5.61 3.69 -1.69
CA ASP A 129 6.84 3.88 -2.44
C ASP A 129 6.72 5.10 -3.37
N GLN A 130 7.46 6.17 -3.07
CA GLN A 130 7.39 7.40 -3.87
C GLN A 130 7.91 7.24 -5.30
N THR A 131 8.65 6.15 -5.59
CA THR A 131 9.21 5.86 -6.92
C THR A 131 8.25 5.08 -7.81
N GLN A 132 7.29 4.38 -7.23
CA GLN A 132 6.33 3.51 -7.93
C GLN A 132 4.92 4.12 -7.96
N LYS A 133 4.76 5.17 -8.75
CA LYS A 133 3.46 5.86 -8.88
C LYS A 133 2.79 5.43 -10.18
N ASP A 134 1.63 4.82 -10.05
CA ASP A 134 0.81 4.35 -11.18
C ASP A 134 -0.39 5.27 -11.44
N LEU A 135 -0.36 6.52 -10.92
CA LEU A 135 -1.41 7.49 -11.12
C LEU A 135 -1.47 7.96 -12.58
N PRO A 136 -2.64 7.99 -13.21
CA PRO A 136 -2.80 8.41 -14.58
C PRO A 136 -2.44 9.90 -14.78
N GLY A 137 -1.83 10.21 -15.96
CA GLY A 137 -1.59 11.58 -16.40
C GLY A 137 -0.62 12.40 -15.54
N GLY A 138 0.27 11.76 -14.76
CA GLY A 138 1.21 12.47 -13.90
C GLY A 138 0.55 13.18 -12.72
N ALA A 139 -0.61 12.72 -12.29
CA ALA A 139 -1.35 13.29 -11.17
C ALA A 139 -0.49 13.31 -9.87
N VAL A 140 -0.72 14.33 -9.05
CA VAL A 140 -0.02 14.48 -7.78
C VAL A 140 -0.42 13.37 -6.82
N SER A 141 0.57 12.72 -6.23
CA SER A 141 0.35 11.68 -5.23
C SER A 141 -0.15 12.26 -3.90
N GLY A 142 -1.18 11.62 -3.35
CA GLY A 142 -1.68 11.94 -2.01
C GLY A 142 -0.64 11.68 -0.92
N LEU A 143 0.20 10.65 -1.09
CA LEU A 143 1.32 10.39 -0.18
C LEU A 143 2.32 11.54 -0.17
N ASP A 144 2.73 12.05 -1.35
CA ASP A 144 3.66 13.19 -1.43
C ASP A 144 3.07 14.44 -0.78
N THR A 145 1.77 14.67 -0.97
CA THR A 145 1.06 15.77 -0.34
C THR A 145 1.04 15.60 1.18
N ALA A 146 0.69 14.42 1.67
CA ALA A 146 0.66 14.10 3.10
C ALA A 146 2.04 14.29 3.75
N LEU A 147 3.11 13.79 3.13
CA LEU A 147 4.49 13.98 3.61
C LEU A 147 4.89 15.44 3.75
N LYS A 148 4.34 16.34 2.93
CA LYS A 148 4.61 17.78 3.02
C LYS A 148 3.81 18.46 4.12
N VAL A 149 2.49 18.19 4.19
CA VAL A 149 1.59 18.94 5.07
C VAL A 149 1.58 18.41 6.51
N LEU A 150 1.89 17.13 6.73
CA LEU A 150 1.80 16.50 8.05
C LEU A 150 3.13 16.55 8.84
N LYS A 151 4.24 16.99 8.25
CA LYS A 151 5.55 17.05 8.91
C LYS A 151 5.60 17.85 10.22
N ARG A 152 4.64 18.75 10.43
CA ARG A 152 4.60 19.64 11.60
C ARG A 152 3.64 19.15 12.68
N ILE A 153 3.10 17.94 12.54
CA ILE A 153 2.18 17.35 13.50
C ILE A 153 2.99 16.36 14.35
N ASP A 154 3.17 16.66 15.61
CA ASP A 154 4.04 15.91 16.53
C ASP A 154 3.60 14.46 16.75
N ASP A 155 2.29 14.19 16.64
CA ASP A 155 1.72 12.84 16.79
C ASP A 155 1.92 11.93 15.57
N ILE A 156 2.59 12.41 14.51
CA ILE A 156 2.83 11.66 13.27
C ILE A 156 4.31 11.35 13.10
N GLY A 157 4.65 10.06 13.19
CA GLY A 157 5.98 9.56 12.93
C GLY A 157 6.22 9.27 11.43
N PHE A 158 7.43 9.55 10.94
CA PHE A 158 7.85 9.24 9.58
C PHE A 158 9.04 8.29 9.60
N CYS A 159 8.88 7.12 8.99
CA CYS A 159 9.92 6.11 8.84
C CYS A 159 10.31 5.97 7.37
N TYR A 160 11.59 6.19 7.06
CA TYR A 160 12.11 6.09 5.70
C TYR A 160 12.97 4.82 5.58
N LEU A 161 12.48 3.88 4.77
CA LEU A 161 13.25 2.71 4.36
C LEU A 161 13.99 3.02 3.06
N THR A 162 15.19 2.48 2.92
CA THR A 162 16.10 2.74 1.80
C THR A 162 16.41 1.47 1.02
N SER A 163 17.22 1.56 0.00
CA SER A 163 17.71 0.38 -0.75
C SER A 163 18.52 -0.59 0.10
N SER A 164 19.13 -0.13 1.20
CA SER A 164 19.84 -1.00 2.16
C SER A 164 18.91 -1.91 2.96
N ASP A 165 17.62 -1.55 3.06
CA ASP A 165 16.61 -2.32 3.77
C ASP A 165 15.90 -3.37 2.89
N VAL A 166 16.31 -3.47 1.61
CA VAL A 166 15.70 -4.41 0.67
C VAL A 166 16.13 -5.83 0.99
N VAL A 167 15.16 -6.69 1.31
CA VAL A 167 15.36 -8.13 1.52
C VAL A 167 14.73 -8.88 0.35
N ARG A 168 15.58 -9.41 -0.53
CA ARG A 168 15.13 -10.18 -1.70
C ARG A 168 15.97 -11.44 -1.85
N HIS A 169 15.37 -12.44 -2.48
CA HIS A 169 16.13 -13.64 -2.89
C HIS A 169 17.33 -13.23 -3.75
N PRO A 170 18.55 -13.80 -3.52
CA PRO A 170 19.76 -13.39 -4.24
C PRO A 170 19.64 -13.41 -5.77
N LEU A 171 18.89 -14.38 -6.31
CA LEU A 171 18.61 -14.44 -7.76
C LEU A 171 17.77 -13.25 -8.23
N VAL A 172 16.76 -12.85 -7.45
CA VAL A 172 15.92 -11.69 -7.80
C VAL A 172 16.73 -10.40 -7.80
N GLN A 173 17.67 -10.23 -6.87
CA GLN A 173 18.57 -9.08 -6.86
C GLN A 173 19.41 -9.02 -8.16
N LYS A 174 19.97 -10.16 -8.59
CA LYS A 174 20.74 -10.27 -9.85
C LYS A 174 19.87 -9.95 -11.08
N ILE A 175 18.62 -10.44 -11.09
CA ILE A 175 17.69 -10.15 -12.18
C ILE A 175 17.40 -8.65 -12.27
N VAL A 176 17.07 -8.00 -11.15
CA VAL A 176 16.80 -6.54 -11.12
C VAL A 176 18.02 -5.76 -11.61
N GLN A 177 19.22 -6.08 -11.11
CA GLN A 177 20.44 -5.43 -11.56
C GLN A 177 20.69 -5.58 -13.07
N ALA A 178 20.42 -6.78 -13.62
CA ALA A 178 20.59 -7.01 -15.06
C ALA A 178 19.61 -6.16 -15.91
N TYR A 179 18.37 -6.01 -15.48
CA TYR A 179 17.39 -5.14 -16.16
C TYR A 179 17.75 -3.67 -16.04
N ASP A 180 18.17 -3.22 -14.85
CA ASP A 180 18.60 -1.84 -14.63
C ASP A 180 19.81 -1.48 -15.52
N CYS A 181 20.81 -2.38 -15.66
CA CYS A 181 21.93 -2.19 -16.56
C CYS A 181 21.49 -2.05 -18.02
N LEU A 182 20.50 -2.82 -18.46
CA LEU A 182 20.01 -2.77 -19.85
C LEU A 182 19.34 -1.44 -20.18
N LEU A 183 18.59 -0.88 -19.23
CA LEU A 183 17.90 0.41 -19.37
C LEU A 183 18.89 1.58 -19.46
N TYR A 184 20.03 1.50 -18.76
CA TYR A 184 21.10 2.52 -18.81
C TYR A 184 22.02 2.38 -20.04
N THR A 185 22.08 1.22 -20.69
CA THR A 185 22.93 0.96 -21.86
C THR A 185 22.21 1.11 -23.20
N SER A 186 20.89 1.31 -23.21
CA SER A 186 20.16 1.65 -24.43
C SER A 186 20.48 3.08 -24.85
N PRO A 187 21.07 3.31 -26.06
CA PRO A 187 21.38 4.67 -26.51
C PRO A 187 20.07 5.48 -26.57
N SER A 188 20.15 6.69 -26.03
CA SER A 188 19.05 7.65 -26.13
C SER A 188 18.70 7.88 -27.61
N PRO A 189 17.42 8.07 -27.97
CA PRO A 189 17.03 8.43 -29.33
C PRO A 189 17.79 9.66 -29.90
N ARG A 190 18.39 10.50 -29.04
CA ARG A 190 19.20 11.65 -29.42
C ARG A 190 20.61 11.28 -29.92
N ASP A 191 21.13 10.11 -29.51
CA ASP A 191 22.50 9.70 -29.89
C ASP A 191 22.55 9.08 -31.31
N VAL A 192 21.37 8.82 -31.92
CA VAL A 192 21.24 8.23 -33.28
C VAL A 192 21.17 9.32 -34.37
N GLU A 193 20.87 10.57 -34.00
CA GLU A 193 20.77 11.68 -34.97
C GLU A 193 22.13 12.39 -35.30
N GLU A 194 23.15 12.21 -34.46
CA GLU A 194 24.47 12.84 -34.68
C GLU A 194 25.43 11.98 -35.57
N SER A 195 25.01 10.81 -36.06
CA SER A 195 25.83 9.93 -36.93
C SER A 195 25.31 9.81 -38.35
N ARG A 196 24.69 10.85 -38.92
CA ARG A 196 24.36 10.96 -40.35
C ARG A 196 24.88 12.26 -40.94
#